data_33cc455031d19ebce9204b9cff73c25c
#
_entry.id   33cc455031d19ebce9204b9cff73c25c
#
_cell.length_a   1.000
_cell.length_b   1.000
_cell.length_c   1.000
_cell.angle_alpha   90.00
_cell.angle_beta   90.00
_cell.angle_gamma   90.00
#
_symmetry.space_group_name_H-M   'P 1'
#
loop_
_entity.id
_entity.type
_entity.pdbx_description
1 polymer ?
#
loop_
_entity_poly.entity_id
_entity_poly.type
_entity_poly.pdbx_seq_one_letter_code
_entity_poly.pdbx_strand_id
1 'polypeptide(L)'
;MIRTLRCLGAITAFFVALLGTQTTSAEDAPLRIGVITFLSGPAAGPFGVPAKNAADLLIDVLNKGGQIPGYEKKGFGGRALEVVYVDEAGGPTKVVTEYRNLVARQNVDMVIGVISSGDCLAVAPVAEELKKFTILFDCATNRIFEEASYHYVFRTTTMATQENVAAARYIVESYPNLKKYSGINPNYAWGQDAWADFTESLKILRPAAEISTNVTPKLGAGQYNTEVSALLGSDSEIIQNSLWGGDLEAYILQAAPRAVMSKMPNIMITGETVLERLAAELPDGTMIGARGPNGPFAPPTSLNKWFQKAFKERFNVAPVYASYHLATAFFGAKAAYEKAQASNKTQNPTDEQLIAALENLKFESVAGTVDMALGKGHQAVQHVPYGTIRKVDGKITLVNIKYYPPSQISPPDGMKSVDWIRSGFKR
;
A
#
# COMPACT_ATOMS: atom_id res chain seq x y z
N MET A 1 -105.68 -1.39 -25.47
CA MET A 1 -104.74 -2.16 -24.64
C MET A 1 -103.46 -2.26 -25.33
N ILE A 2 -102.55 -1.34 -25.04
CA ILE A 2 -101.16 -1.39 -25.58
C ILE A 2 -100.28 -0.95 -24.44
N ARG A 3 -99.45 -1.85 -23.99
CA ARG A 3 -98.44 -1.58 -22.94
C ARG A 3 -97.15 -1.07 -23.56
N THR A 4 -96.71 0.10 -23.14
CA THR A 4 -95.45 0.74 -23.51
C THR A 4 -94.35 0.21 -22.60
N LEU A 5 -93.27 -0.39 -23.21
CA LEU A 5 -92.06 -0.77 -22.54
C LEU A 5 -91.05 0.41 -22.61
N ARG A 6 -90.62 0.85 -21.45
CA ARG A 6 -89.52 1.83 -21.36
C ARG A 6 -88.19 1.09 -21.25
N CYS A 7 -87.25 1.30 -22.21
CA CYS A 7 -85.89 0.89 -22.11
C CYS A 7 -85.07 1.92 -21.35
N LEU A 8 -84.49 1.52 -20.21
CA LEU A 8 -83.39 2.28 -19.49
C LEU A 8 -82.08 1.91 -20.11
N GLY A 9 -81.41 2.89 -20.73
CA GLY A 9 -80.00 2.75 -21.15
C GLY A 9 -79.05 3.03 -19.99
N ALA A 10 -78.28 2.04 -19.61
CA ALA A 10 -77.18 2.21 -18.64
C ALA A 10 -75.89 2.66 -19.37
N ILE A 11 -75.46 3.86 -19.05
CA ILE A 11 -74.11 4.39 -19.51
C ILE A 11 -73.08 3.89 -18.54
N THR A 12 -72.29 2.92 -18.95
CA THR A 12 -71.13 2.45 -18.21
C THR A 12 -69.89 3.35 -18.52
N ALA A 13 -69.56 4.22 -17.58
CA ALA A 13 -68.38 5.03 -17.69
C ALA A 13 -67.10 4.14 -17.39
N PHE A 14 -66.27 3.93 -18.39
CA PHE A 14 -64.95 3.25 -18.24
C PHE A 14 -63.94 4.25 -17.66
N PHE A 15 -63.61 4.11 -16.38
CA PHE A 15 -62.51 4.83 -15.77
C PHE A 15 -61.20 4.08 -16.13
N VAL A 16 -60.44 4.59 -17.09
CA VAL A 16 -59.09 4.14 -17.37
C VAL A 16 -58.17 4.72 -16.29
N ALA A 17 -57.87 3.93 -15.27
CA ALA A 17 -56.83 4.26 -14.31
C ALA A 17 -55.45 4.16 -15.02
N LEU A 18 -54.83 5.30 -15.37
CA LEU A 18 -53.41 5.35 -15.71
C LEU A 18 -52.62 4.99 -14.44
N LEU A 19 -52.25 3.73 -14.31
CA LEU A 19 -51.19 3.30 -13.42
C LEU A 19 -49.89 3.83 -13.99
N GLY A 20 -49.47 5.01 -13.52
CA GLY A 20 -48.11 5.51 -13.70
C GLY A 20 -47.14 4.50 -13.06
N THR A 21 -46.51 3.68 -13.87
CA THR A 21 -45.35 2.91 -13.43
C THR A 21 -44.26 3.93 -13.01
N GLN A 22 -44.19 4.22 -11.71
CA GLN A 22 -42.97 4.77 -11.14
C GLN A 22 -41.93 3.71 -11.38
N THR A 23 -41.07 3.93 -12.39
CA THR A 23 -39.78 3.27 -12.49
C THR A 23 -38.98 3.74 -11.29
N THR A 24 -39.06 3.03 -10.17
CA THR A 24 -37.99 3.08 -9.16
C THR A 24 -36.74 2.69 -9.91
N SER A 25 -35.82 3.67 -10.12
CA SER A 25 -34.47 3.39 -10.52
C SER A 25 -33.95 2.35 -9.52
N ALA A 26 -33.78 1.12 -9.97
CA ALA A 26 -33.12 0.13 -9.15
C ALA A 26 -31.76 0.73 -8.82
N GLU A 27 -31.48 0.95 -7.53
CA GLU A 27 -30.16 1.37 -7.08
C GLU A 27 -29.16 0.34 -7.63
N ASP A 28 -28.18 0.78 -8.44
CA ASP A 28 -27.23 -0.14 -9.05
C ASP A 28 -26.59 -0.99 -7.94
N ALA A 29 -26.48 -2.30 -8.17
CA ALA A 29 -25.86 -3.20 -7.19
C ALA A 29 -24.50 -2.65 -6.75
N PRO A 30 -24.13 -2.77 -5.46
CA PRO A 30 -22.87 -2.23 -4.97
C PRO A 30 -21.67 -2.77 -5.74
N LEU A 31 -20.65 -1.95 -5.90
CA LEU A 31 -19.35 -2.37 -6.43
C LEU A 31 -18.67 -3.26 -5.39
N ARG A 32 -18.40 -4.50 -5.73
CA ARG A 32 -17.79 -5.48 -4.84
C ARG A 32 -16.29 -5.48 -5.00
N ILE A 33 -15.57 -5.15 -3.92
CA ILE A 33 -14.12 -5.08 -3.88
C ILE A 33 -13.58 -6.24 -3.04
N GLY A 34 -12.77 -7.11 -3.64
CA GLY A 34 -12.01 -8.11 -2.88
C GLY A 34 -10.82 -7.44 -2.22
N VAL A 35 -10.68 -7.53 -0.90
CA VAL A 35 -9.51 -7.03 -0.16
C VAL A 35 -8.76 -8.20 0.45
N ILE A 36 -7.50 -8.39 0.02
CA ILE A 36 -6.62 -9.44 0.54
C ILE A 36 -5.56 -8.78 1.43
N THR A 37 -5.56 -9.13 2.72
CA THR A 37 -4.62 -8.59 3.71
C THR A 37 -4.46 -9.59 4.88
N PHE A 38 -3.41 -9.46 5.70
CA PHE A 38 -3.22 -10.34 6.85
C PHE A 38 -4.28 -10.09 7.93
N LEU A 39 -5.15 -11.05 8.17
CA LEU A 39 -6.15 -11.02 9.24
C LEU A 39 -5.75 -11.93 10.41
N SER A 40 -4.75 -12.78 10.23
CA SER A 40 -4.18 -13.66 11.25
C SER A 40 -2.65 -13.72 11.13
N GLY A 41 -1.99 -14.32 12.14
CA GLY A 41 -0.54 -14.47 12.17
C GLY A 41 0.23 -13.19 12.56
N PRO A 42 1.58 -13.25 12.56
CA PRO A 42 2.44 -12.17 13.07
C PRO A 42 2.33 -10.83 12.32
N ALA A 43 1.89 -10.85 11.08
CA ALA A 43 1.72 -9.63 10.27
C ALA A 43 0.34 -8.97 10.46
N ALA A 44 -0.62 -9.63 11.11
CA ALA A 44 -1.97 -9.09 11.26
C ALA A 44 -1.98 -7.79 12.09
N GLY A 45 -1.44 -7.84 13.31
CA GLY A 45 -1.44 -6.69 14.22
C GLY A 45 -0.74 -5.44 13.67
N PRO A 46 0.52 -5.55 13.22
CA PRO A 46 1.27 -4.39 12.75
C PRO A 46 0.87 -3.90 11.34
N PHE A 47 0.25 -4.73 10.51
CA PHE A 47 -0.01 -4.40 9.10
C PHE A 47 -1.45 -4.66 8.64
N GLY A 48 -1.89 -5.91 8.71
CA GLY A 48 -3.13 -6.32 8.05
C GLY A 48 -4.38 -5.72 8.67
N VAL A 49 -4.46 -5.68 10.00
CA VAL A 49 -5.57 -5.04 10.74
C VAL A 49 -5.59 -3.53 10.51
N PRO A 50 -4.46 -2.78 10.59
CA PRO A 50 -4.42 -1.38 10.19
C PRO A 50 -4.89 -1.12 8.76
N ALA A 51 -4.52 -1.97 7.79
CA ALA A 51 -5.00 -1.88 6.42
C ALA A 51 -6.51 -2.12 6.34
N LYS A 52 -7.02 -3.19 6.98
CA LYS A 52 -8.47 -3.47 7.07
C LYS A 52 -9.23 -2.29 7.68
N ASN A 53 -8.72 -1.70 8.75
CA ASN A 53 -9.33 -0.55 9.40
C ASN A 53 -9.44 0.64 8.44
N ALA A 54 -8.43 0.88 7.59
CA ALA A 54 -8.51 1.92 6.58
C ALA A 54 -9.61 1.63 5.54
N ALA A 55 -9.74 0.37 5.08
CA ALA A 55 -10.83 -0.03 4.19
C ALA A 55 -12.19 0.18 4.85
N ASP A 56 -12.40 -0.30 6.09
CA ASP A 56 -13.66 -0.15 6.82
C ASP A 56 -14.06 1.33 6.98
N LEU A 57 -13.09 2.19 7.31
CA LEU A 57 -13.31 3.64 7.39
C LEU A 57 -13.74 4.23 6.05
N LEU A 58 -12.99 3.93 4.99
CA LEU A 58 -13.22 4.50 3.67
C LEU A 58 -14.55 4.05 3.09
N ILE A 59 -14.91 2.77 3.21
CA ILE A 59 -16.18 2.25 2.71
C ILE A 59 -17.37 2.96 3.38
N ASP A 60 -17.34 3.06 4.70
CA ASP A 60 -18.41 3.72 5.44
C ASP A 60 -18.57 5.18 5.05
N VAL A 61 -17.46 5.91 4.91
CA VAL A 61 -17.49 7.34 4.60
C VAL A 61 -17.80 7.59 3.14
N LEU A 62 -17.24 6.82 2.21
CA LEU A 62 -17.53 6.90 0.78
C LEU A 62 -19.00 6.59 0.50
N ASN A 63 -19.56 5.55 1.15
CA ASN A 63 -20.96 5.20 0.96
C ASN A 63 -21.94 6.27 1.46
N LYS A 64 -21.53 7.11 2.41
CA LYS A 64 -22.30 8.27 2.85
C LYS A 64 -22.15 9.46 1.89
N GLY A 65 -20.98 9.65 1.32
CA GLY A 65 -20.62 10.78 0.46
C GLY A 65 -20.41 12.10 1.22
N GLY A 66 -19.82 13.09 0.58
CA GLY A 66 -19.69 14.46 1.06
C GLY A 66 -18.73 14.71 2.23
N GLN A 67 -18.00 13.71 2.72
CA GLN A 67 -17.21 13.81 3.95
C GLN A 67 -15.70 13.82 3.72
N ILE A 68 -15.23 13.37 2.54
CA ILE A 68 -13.80 13.26 2.23
C ILE A 68 -13.38 14.46 1.39
N PRO A 69 -12.43 15.29 1.85
CA PRO A 69 -11.95 16.44 1.09
C PRO A 69 -11.43 16.04 -0.31
N GLY A 70 -12.01 16.62 -1.36
CA GLY A 70 -11.66 16.34 -2.75
C GLY A 70 -12.30 15.08 -3.35
N TYR A 71 -13.09 14.34 -2.55
CA TYR A 71 -13.76 13.09 -2.98
C TYR A 71 -15.22 13.06 -2.50
N GLU A 72 -16.00 14.08 -2.86
CA GLU A 72 -17.35 14.30 -2.32
C GLU A 72 -18.40 13.33 -2.87
N LYS A 73 -18.18 12.75 -4.05
CA LYS A 73 -19.14 11.80 -4.64
C LYS A 73 -19.26 10.54 -3.80
N LYS A 74 -20.51 10.09 -3.59
CA LYS A 74 -20.82 8.81 -2.92
C LYS A 74 -20.16 7.66 -3.66
N GLY A 75 -19.60 6.70 -2.92
CA GLY A 75 -18.99 5.49 -3.44
C GLY A 75 -17.94 5.74 -4.52
N PHE A 76 -17.92 4.92 -5.55
CA PHE A 76 -17.16 5.17 -6.78
C PHE A 76 -18.13 5.64 -7.87
N GLY A 77 -18.02 6.91 -8.23
CA GLY A 77 -18.86 7.52 -9.25
C GLY A 77 -20.37 7.49 -8.98
N GLY A 78 -20.79 7.41 -7.72
CA GLY A 78 -22.18 7.30 -7.29
C GLY A 78 -22.59 5.89 -6.86
N ARG A 79 -21.83 4.85 -7.25
CA ARG A 79 -22.11 3.46 -6.92
C ARG A 79 -21.59 3.12 -5.52
N ALA A 80 -22.45 2.53 -4.67
CA ALA A 80 -22.07 2.10 -3.33
C ALA A 80 -21.01 0.99 -3.36
N LEU A 81 -20.24 0.84 -2.28
CA LEU A 81 -19.16 -0.14 -2.17
C LEU A 81 -19.53 -1.25 -1.19
N GLU A 82 -19.18 -2.47 -1.52
CA GLU A 82 -19.17 -3.65 -0.65
C GLU A 82 -17.78 -4.29 -0.67
N VAL A 83 -17.27 -4.75 0.47
CA VAL A 83 -15.96 -5.41 0.55
C VAL A 83 -16.08 -6.86 0.99
N VAL A 84 -15.33 -7.70 0.30
CA VAL A 84 -15.10 -9.10 0.66
C VAL A 84 -13.65 -9.24 1.12
N TYR A 85 -13.45 -9.53 2.40
CA TYR A 85 -12.12 -9.71 2.99
C TYR A 85 -11.62 -11.14 2.85
N VAL A 86 -10.32 -11.27 2.56
CA VAL A 86 -9.58 -12.54 2.54
C VAL A 86 -8.33 -12.42 3.39
N ASP A 87 -8.08 -13.45 4.21
CA ASP A 87 -6.87 -13.54 5.01
C ASP A 87 -5.67 -13.99 4.17
N GLU A 88 -4.68 -13.12 4.02
CA GLU A 88 -3.43 -13.37 3.30
C GLU A 88 -2.54 -14.43 3.98
N ALA A 89 -2.72 -14.68 5.28
CA ALA A 89 -1.92 -15.66 6.01
C ALA A 89 -2.04 -17.07 5.42
N GLY A 90 -0.91 -17.76 5.27
CA GLY A 90 -0.85 -19.12 4.74
C GLY A 90 0.00 -19.27 3.47
N GLY A 91 0.53 -18.14 2.96
CA GLY A 91 1.50 -18.11 1.86
C GLY A 91 0.90 -18.22 0.47
N PRO A 92 1.75 -18.18 -0.56
CA PRO A 92 1.35 -17.93 -1.95
C PRO A 92 0.30 -18.90 -2.50
N THR A 93 0.40 -20.21 -2.20
CA THR A 93 -0.55 -21.22 -2.70
C THR A 93 -1.98 -20.97 -2.20
N LYS A 94 -2.12 -20.64 -0.90
CA LYS A 94 -3.44 -20.31 -0.33
C LYS A 94 -3.97 -18.99 -0.92
N VAL A 95 -3.13 -17.96 -0.98
CA VAL A 95 -3.54 -16.66 -1.48
C VAL A 95 -4.01 -16.73 -2.94
N VAL A 96 -3.34 -17.48 -3.80
CA VAL A 96 -3.79 -17.76 -5.18
C VAL A 96 -5.16 -18.44 -5.21
N THR A 97 -5.36 -19.43 -4.34
CA THR A 97 -6.66 -20.14 -4.25
C THR A 97 -7.77 -19.18 -3.85
N GLU A 98 -7.53 -18.36 -2.85
CA GLU A 98 -8.51 -17.37 -2.37
C GLU A 98 -8.74 -16.25 -3.39
N TYR A 99 -7.71 -15.81 -4.11
CA TYR A 99 -7.86 -14.86 -5.21
C TYR A 99 -8.80 -15.41 -6.29
N ARG A 100 -8.61 -16.67 -6.71
CA ARG A 100 -9.53 -17.32 -7.66
C ARG A 100 -10.96 -17.44 -7.13
N ASN A 101 -11.13 -17.70 -5.82
CA ASN A 101 -12.44 -17.71 -5.16
C ASN A 101 -13.11 -16.33 -5.19
N LEU A 102 -12.37 -15.25 -4.91
CA LEU A 102 -12.88 -13.87 -5.01
C LEU A 102 -13.44 -13.59 -6.40
N VAL A 103 -12.70 -13.92 -7.44
CA VAL A 103 -13.09 -13.64 -8.83
C VAL A 103 -14.22 -14.57 -9.30
N ALA A 104 -14.07 -15.89 -9.12
CA ALA A 104 -14.95 -16.87 -9.75
C ALA A 104 -16.23 -17.17 -8.95
N ARG A 105 -16.20 -17.02 -7.62
CA ARG A 105 -17.34 -17.40 -6.74
C ARG A 105 -17.95 -16.21 -6.04
N GLN A 106 -17.14 -15.24 -5.64
CA GLN A 106 -17.61 -14.04 -4.95
C GLN A 106 -17.98 -12.92 -5.94
N ASN A 107 -17.65 -13.07 -7.22
CA ASN A 107 -17.96 -12.13 -8.30
C ASN A 107 -17.54 -10.69 -7.95
N VAL A 108 -16.31 -10.50 -7.44
CA VAL A 108 -15.80 -9.16 -7.16
C VAL A 108 -15.53 -8.40 -8.45
N ASP A 109 -15.83 -7.11 -8.45
CA ASP A 109 -15.59 -6.22 -9.59
C ASP A 109 -14.10 -5.90 -9.73
N MET A 110 -13.38 -5.77 -8.62
CA MET A 110 -11.92 -5.55 -8.59
C MET A 110 -11.29 -6.17 -7.35
N VAL A 111 -9.95 -6.33 -7.37
CA VAL A 111 -9.19 -6.79 -6.21
C VAL A 111 -8.18 -5.73 -5.78
N ILE A 112 -8.11 -5.45 -4.48
CA ILE A 112 -7.07 -4.66 -3.82
C ILE A 112 -6.36 -5.60 -2.83
N GLY A 113 -5.12 -5.92 -3.06
CA GLY A 113 -4.30 -6.86 -2.27
C GLY A 113 -2.85 -6.65 -2.71
N VAL A 114 -1.96 -7.19 -2.18
CA VAL A 114 -1.60 -7.97 -1.00
C VAL A 114 -0.39 -7.28 -0.34
N ILE A 115 0.07 -7.75 0.82
CA ILE A 115 1.21 -7.14 1.54
C ILE A 115 2.53 -7.84 1.19
N SER A 116 2.55 -9.17 1.24
CA SER A 116 3.77 -9.96 1.01
C SER A 116 4.20 -9.92 -0.47
N SER A 117 5.47 -9.62 -0.71
CA SER A 117 6.02 -9.65 -2.07
C SER A 117 6.04 -11.04 -2.70
N GLY A 118 6.13 -12.10 -1.89
CA GLY A 118 5.99 -13.48 -2.38
C GLY A 118 4.57 -13.78 -2.88
N ASP A 119 3.57 -13.25 -2.18
CA ASP A 119 2.17 -13.42 -2.54
C ASP A 119 1.81 -12.59 -3.78
N CYS A 120 2.37 -11.37 -3.90
CA CYS A 120 2.23 -10.56 -5.11
C CYS A 120 2.74 -11.27 -6.37
N LEU A 121 3.95 -11.84 -6.30
CA LEU A 121 4.54 -12.57 -7.42
C LEU A 121 3.69 -13.77 -7.85
N ALA A 122 2.98 -14.39 -6.89
CA ALA A 122 2.08 -15.50 -7.19
C ALA A 122 0.71 -15.04 -7.71
N VAL A 123 0.18 -13.93 -7.22
CA VAL A 123 -1.15 -13.41 -7.60
C VAL A 123 -1.13 -12.69 -8.94
N ALA A 124 -0.08 -11.93 -9.25
CA ALA A 124 -0.04 -11.12 -10.48
C ALA A 124 -0.29 -11.91 -11.78
N PRO A 125 0.34 -13.09 -12.02
CA PRO A 125 0.02 -13.89 -13.20
C PRO A 125 -1.40 -14.46 -13.18
N VAL A 126 -1.99 -14.69 -12.01
CA VAL A 126 -3.38 -15.17 -11.90
C VAL A 126 -4.37 -14.04 -12.19
N ALA A 127 -4.07 -12.82 -11.76
CA ALA A 127 -4.87 -11.65 -12.11
C ALA A 127 -4.89 -11.42 -13.63
N GLU A 128 -3.75 -11.57 -14.28
CA GLU A 128 -3.62 -11.51 -15.73
C GLU A 128 -4.41 -12.63 -16.45
N GLU A 129 -4.27 -13.88 -15.98
CA GLU A 129 -5.02 -15.04 -16.51
C GLU A 129 -6.54 -14.83 -16.44
N LEU A 130 -7.01 -14.32 -15.29
CA LEU A 130 -8.45 -14.10 -15.04
C LEU A 130 -8.96 -12.76 -15.58
N LYS A 131 -8.09 -11.95 -16.18
CA LYS A 131 -8.39 -10.61 -16.70
C LYS A 131 -9.10 -9.74 -15.67
N LYS A 132 -8.60 -9.75 -14.41
CA LYS A 132 -9.24 -9.02 -13.31
C LYS A 132 -8.42 -7.78 -12.92
N PHE A 133 -9.05 -6.61 -13.01
CA PHE A 133 -8.46 -5.36 -12.56
C PHE A 133 -8.04 -5.46 -11.09
N THR A 134 -6.72 -5.35 -10.86
CA THR A 134 -6.09 -5.61 -9.56
C THR A 134 -5.10 -4.51 -9.21
N ILE A 135 -5.21 -3.99 -7.99
CA ILE A 135 -4.26 -3.02 -7.43
C ILE A 135 -3.50 -3.68 -6.28
N LEU A 136 -2.18 -3.81 -6.45
CA LEU A 136 -1.27 -4.21 -5.40
C LEU A 136 -1.03 -3.01 -4.49
N PHE A 137 -1.43 -3.09 -3.21
CA PHE A 137 -1.42 -1.90 -2.36
C PHE A 137 -0.16 -1.77 -1.50
N ASP A 138 0.61 -2.86 -1.24
CA ASP A 138 1.71 -2.76 -0.27
C ASP A 138 2.99 -3.49 -0.70
N CYS A 139 2.95 -4.62 -1.39
CA CYS A 139 4.15 -5.35 -1.77
C CYS A 139 5.11 -4.50 -2.63
N ALA A 140 6.42 -4.63 -2.39
CA ALA A 140 7.38 -3.71 -3.01
C ALA A 140 8.49 -4.37 -3.85
N THR A 141 8.52 -5.69 -4.04
CA THR A 141 9.51 -6.31 -4.94
C THR A 141 9.52 -5.65 -6.32
N ASN A 142 10.71 -5.36 -6.84
CA ASN A 142 10.85 -4.77 -8.18
C ASN A 142 10.43 -5.74 -9.29
N ARG A 143 10.54 -7.04 -9.03
CA ARG A 143 10.37 -8.13 -9.99
C ARG A 143 9.00 -8.12 -10.67
N ILE A 144 7.95 -7.61 -10.03
CA ILE A 144 6.58 -7.54 -10.58
C ILE A 144 6.60 -6.92 -11.99
N PHE A 145 7.24 -5.76 -12.16
CA PHE A 145 7.25 -5.05 -13.45
C PHE A 145 8.61 -5.02 -14.14
N GLU A 146 9.65 -5.63 -13.55
CA GLU A 146 10.96 -5.76 -14.16
C GLU A 146 11.21 -7.14 -14.80
N GLU A 147 10.52 -8.18 -14.31
CA GLU A 147 10.65 -9.55 -14.82
C GLU A 147 9.43 -9.97 -15.67
N ALA A 148 8.31 -9.26 -15.55
CA ALA A 148 7.09 -9.52 -16.28
C ALA A 148 6.37 -8.22 -16.67
N SER A 149 5.41 -8.33 -17.59
CA SER A 149 4.50 -7.24 -17.95
C SER A 149 3.06 -7.74 -17.76
N TYR A 150 2.27 -6.97 -17.06
CA TYR A 150 0.87 -7.27 -16.76
C TYR A 150 -0.02 -6.15 -17.27
N HIS A 151 -1.15 -6.49 -17.83
CA HIS A 151 -2.16 -5.54 -18.31
C HIS A 151 -3.21 -5.23 -17.23
N TYR A 152 -3.53 -6.22 -16.39
CA TYR A 152 -4.60 -6.10 -15.37
C TYR A 152 -4.08 -5.75 -13.98
N VAL A 153 -2.76 -5.62 -13.78
CA VAL A 153 -2.14 -5.42 -12.46
C VAL A 153 -1.48 -4.06 -12.36
N PHE A 154 -1.78 -3.35 -11.28
CA PHE A 154 -1.21 -2.05 -10.94
C PHE A 154 -0.61 -2.08 -9.54
N ARG A 155 0.32 -1.16 -9.24
CA ARG A 155 0.82 -0.94 -7.87
C ARG A 155 0.85 0.55 -7.57
N THR A 156 0.11 0.95 -6.52
CA THR A 156 -0.08 2.35 -6.13
C THR A 156 0.85 2.83 -5.02
N THR A 157 1.83 2.01 -4.62
CA THR A 157 2.84 2.31 -3.60
C THR A 157 4.25 2.32 -4.20
N THR A 158 5.24 2.70 -3.39
CA THR A 158 6.66 2.66 -3.73
C THR A 158 7.15 1.22 -3.94
N MET A 159 8.31 1.07 -4.58
CA MET A 159 9.00 -0.22 -4.76
C MET A 159 10.32 -0.25 -3.99
N ALA A 160 10.88 -1.44 -3.79
CA ALA A 160 12.10 -1.66 -3.02
C ALA A 160 13.25 -0.73 -3.42
N THR A 161 13.44 -0.49 -4.71
CA THR A 161 14.47 0.43 -5.21
C THR A 161 14.29 1.84 -4.69
N GLN A 162 13.07 2.39 -4.77
CA GLN A 162 12.81 3.75 -4.27
C GLN A 162 13.12 3.85 -2.78
N GLU A 163 12.70 2.87 -2.01
CA GLU A 163 12.88 2.80 -0.56
C GLU A 163 14.37 2.70 -0.20
N ASN A 164 15.12 1.82 -0.86
CA ASN A 164 16.50 1.49 -0.48
C ASN A 164 17.54 2.42 -1.11
N VAL A 165 17.30 2.99 -2.29
CA VAL A 165 18.13 4.10 -2.82
C VAL A 165 18.01 5.33 -1.93
N ALA A 166 16.79 5.66 -1.47
CA ALA A 166 16.57 6.75 -0.51
C ALA A 166 17.29 6.48 0.82
N ALA A 167 17.23 5.23 1.33
CA ALA A 167 17.95 4.82 2.53
C ALA A 167 19.47 4.98 2.37
N ALA A 168 20.03 4.53 1.25
CA ALA A 168 21.46 4.65 0.96
C ALA A 168 21.91 6.11 0.90
N ARG A 169 21.12 6.98 0.23
CA ARG A 169 21.38 8.43 0.21
C ARG A 169 21.32 9.04 1.59
N TYR A 170 20.30 8.70 2.38
CA TYR A 170 20.16 9.19 3.76
C TYR A 170 21.35 8.80 4.63
N ILE A 171 21.85 7.55 4.50
CA ILE A 171 23.02 7.06 5.22
C ILE A 171 24.28 7.82 4.81
N VAL A 172 24.55 8.00 3.53
CA VAL A 172 25.75 8.69 3.04
C VAL A 172 25.77 10.16 3.51
N GLU A 173 24.61 10.80 3.57
CA GLU A 173 24.49 12.17 4.06
C GLU A 173 24.61 12.27 5.59
N SER A 174 24.14 11.25 6.34
CA SER A 174 24.19 11.21 7.81
C SER A 174 25.54 10.69 8.33
N TYR A 175 26.20 9.80 7.58
CA TYR A 175 27.48 9.16 7.91
C TYR A 175 28.48 9.33 6.77
N PRO A 176 28.98 10.55 6.52
CA PRO A 176 29.85 10.83 5.37
C PRO A 176 31.19 10.08 5.39
N ASN A 177 31.59 9.53 6.54
CA ASN A 177 32.83 8.77 6.74
C ASN A 177 32.56 7.27 6.96
N LEU A 178 31.36 6.77 6.62
CA LEU A 178 30.99 5.36 6.75
C LEU A 178 32.04 4.46 6.11
N LYS A 179 32.52 3.47 6.87
CA LYS A 179 33.49 2.47 6.40
C LYS A 179 32.91 1.07 6.34
N LYS A 180 32.10 0.70 7.31
CA LYS A 180 31.51 -0.64 7.39
C LYS A 180 30.05 -0.63 7.78
N TYR A 181 29.29 -1.48 7.13
CA TYR A 181 27.87 -1.63 7.40
C TYR A 181 27.42 -3.09 7.34
N SER A 182 26.35 -3.39 8.00
CA SER A 182 25.71 -4.71 7.99
C SER A 182 24.25 -4.63 7.55
N GLY A 183 23.67 -5.79 7.25
CA GLY A 183 22.28 -5.94 6.92
C GLY A 183 21.58 -6.99 7.76
N ILE A 184 20.26 -6.78 7.98
CA ILE A 184 19.33 -7.80 8.42
C ILE A 184 18.09 -7.75 7.53
N ASN A 185 17.93 -8.78 6.71
CA ASN A 185 16.94 -8.81 5.63
C ASN A 185 16.23 -10.16 5.59
N PRO A 186 14.90 -10.23 5.58
CA PRO A 186 14.20 -11.51 5.53
C PRO A 186 14.46 -12.20 4.19
N ASN A 187 14.72 -13.51 4.23
CA ASN A 187 15.12 -14.30 3.06
C ASN A 187 13.92 -14.62 2.15
N TYR A 188 13.44 -13.62 1.44
CA TYR A 188 12.43 -13.73 0.38
C TYR A 188 12.54 -12.54 -0.58
N ALA A 189 11.69 -12.46 -1.61
CA ALA A 189 11.84 -11.52 -2.72
C ALA A 189 12.12 -10.06 -2.29
N TRP A 190 11.29 -9.46 -1.43
CA TRP A 190 11.50 -8.06 -1.03
C TRP A 190 12.77 -7.85 -0.20
N GLY A 191 13.07 -8.74 0.76
CA GLY A 191 14.29 -8.61 1.57
C GLY A 191 15.56 -8.74 0.72
N GLN A 192 15.55 -9.63 -0.28
CA GLN A 192 16.64 -9.79 -1.23
C GLN A 192 16.79 -8.54 -2.11
N ASP A 193 15.69 -8.01 -2.65
CA ASP A 193 15.68 -6.80 -3.48
C ASP A 193 16.14 -5.58 -2.65
N ALA A 194 15.63 -5.42 -1.42
CA ALA A 194 16.00 -4.34 -0.51
C ALA A 194 17.50 -4.32 -0.23
N TRP A 195 18.10 -5.47 0.08
CA TRP A 195 19.53 -5.57 0.33
C TRP A 195 20.35 -5.31 -0.93
N ALA A 196 19.95 -5.86 -2.07
CA ALA A 196 20.64 -5.65 -3.33
C ALA A 196 20.64 -4.17 -3.73
N ASP A 197 19.49 -3.51 -3.71
CA ASP A 197 19.36 -2.10 -4.09
C ASP A 197 20.14 -1.18 -3.14
N PHE A 198 20.10 -1.46 -1.83
CA PHE A 198 20.87 -0.71 -0.83
C PHE A 198 22.39 -0.84 -1.06
N THR A 199 22.86 -2.07 -1.21
CA THR A 199 24.31 -2.33 -1.37
C THR A 199 24.86 -1.83 -2.70
N GLU A 200 24.15 -2.06 -3.82
CA GLU A 200 24.56 -1.51 -5.12
C GLU A 200 24.55 0.02 -5.10
N SER A 201 23.59 0.64 -4.39
CA SER A 201 23.58 2.10 -4.22
C SER A 201 24.77 2.59 -3.42
N LEU A 202 25.14 1.92 -2.32
CA LEU A 202 26.32 2.31 -1.52
C LEU A 202 27.63 2.13 -2.30
N LYS A 203 27.77 1.11 -3.14
CA LYS A 203 28.94 0.95 -4.02
C LYS A 203 29.17 2.17 -4.92
N ILE A 204 28.09 2.84 -5.34
CA ILE A 204 28.18 4.06 -6.17
C ILE A 204 28.35 5.30 -5.30
N LEU A 205 27.52 5.44 -4.25
CA LEU A 205 27.46 6.67 -3.45
C LEU A 205 28.62 6.77 -2.44
N ARG A 206 29.13 5.63 -1.96
CA ARG A 206 30.20 5.52 -0.98
C ARG A 206 31.11 4.31 -1.27
N PRO A 207 31.92 4.32 -2.34
CA PRO A 207 32.71 3.16 -2.77
C PRO A 207 33.68 2.61 -1.73
N ALA A 208 34.08 3.44 -0.74
CA ALA A 208 34.96 3.04 0.35
C ALA A 208 34.26 2.28 1.49
N ALA A 209 32.89 2.19 1.47
CA ALA A 209 32.15 1.47 2.49
C ALA A 209 32.05 -0.02 2.12
N GLU A 210 32.37 -0.87 3.08
CA GLU A 210 32.38 -2.33 2.92
C GLU A 210 31.31 -3.01 3.73
N ILE A 211 30.80 -4.13 3.21
CA ILE A 211 29.88 -5.00 3.94
C ILE A 211 30.66 -5.77 4.99
N SER A 212 30.30 -5.63 6.28
CA SER A 212 30.83 -6.44 7.35
C SER A 212 30.10 -7.77 7.47
N THR A 213 28.73 -7.73 7.57
CA THR A 213 27.92 -8.94 7.56
C THR A 213 26.52 -8.67 7.01
N ASN A 214 25.87 -9.72 6.52
CA ASN A 214 24.46 -9.69 6.18
C ASN A 214 23.80 -10.96 6.73
N VAL A 215 22.80 -10.79 7.60
CA VAL A 215 22.02 -11.91 8.13
C VAL A 215 20.66 -11.95 7.44
N THR A 216 20.28 -13.17 7.04
CA THR A 216 19.07 -13.36 6.21
C THR A 216 18.14 -14.38 6.87
N PRO A 217 17.44 -13.98 7.95
CA PRO A 217 16.50 -14.86 8.64
C PRO A 217 15.33 -15.25 7.72
N LYS A 218 14.74 -16.41 7.99
CA LYS A 218 13.49 -16.82 7.34
C LYS A 218 12.39 -15.80 7.67
N LEU A 219 11.54 -15.48 6.70
CA LEU A 219 10.33 -14.70 6.96
C LEU A 219 9.43 -15.43 7.98
N GLY A 220 8.99 -14.72 9.00
CA GLY A 220 8.22 -15.28 10.12
C GLY A 220 9.07 -16.06 11.12
N ALA A 221 10.38 -15.81 11.21
CA ALA A 221 11.28 -16.53 12.13
C ALA A 221 10.91 -16.33 13.60
N GLY A 222 10.51 -15.11 13.98
CA GLY A 222 10.10 -14.77 15.36
C GLY A 222 11.21 -14.86 16.42
N GLN A 223 12.38 -15.45 16.10
CA GLN A 223 13.54 -15.59 16.98
C GLN A 223 14.79 -15.07 16.25
N TYR A 224 15.49 -14.11 16.88
CA TYR A 224 16.58 -13.34 16.27
C TYR A 224 17.88 -13.35 17.08
N ASN A 225 18.01 -14.22 18.10
CA ASN A 225 19.19 -14.25 18.96
C ASN A 225 20.48 -14.57 18.20
N THR A 226 20.42 -15.44 17.17
CA THR A 226 21.56 -15.78 16.32
C THR A 226 21.97 -14.57 15.48
N GLU A 227 21.01 -13.93 14.83
CA GLU A 227 21.24 -12.73 14.01
C GLU A 227 21.78 -11.58 14.85
N VAL A 228 21.19 -11.33 16.02
CA VAL A 228 21.65 -10.34 16.99
C VAL A 228 23.09 -10.62 17.43
N SER A 229 23.46 -11.88 17.66
CA SER A 229 24.83 -12.26 18.03
C SER A 229 25.80 -12.03 16.88
N ALA A 230 25.43 -12.39 15.65
CA ALA A 230 26.23 -12.17 14.46
C ALA A 230 26.47 -10.67 14.19
N LEU A 231 25.41 -9.86 14.34
CA LEU A 231 25.52 -8.39 14.20
C LEU A 231 26.44 -7.80 15.28
N LEU A 232 26.33 -8.22 16.53
CA LEU A 232 27.20 -7.76 17.63
C LEU A 232 28.68 -8.17 17.46
N GLY A 233 28.91 -9.30 16.79
CA GLY A 233 30.26 -9.74 16.44
C GLY A 233 30.86 -9.05 15.23
N SER A 234 30.06 -8.25 14.51
CA SER A 234 30.53 -7.45 13.37
C SER A 234 31.20 -6.16 13.83
N ASP A 235 32.01 -5.58 12.95
CA ASP A 235 32.66 -4.28 13.14
C ASP A 235 31.95 -3.14 12.40
N SER A 236 30.62 -3.30 12.23
CA SER A 236 29.76 -2.35 11.52
C SER A 236 29.48 -1.08 12.31
N GLU A 237 29.34 0.02 11.59
CA GLU A 237 28.95 1.32 12.13
C GLU A 237 27.44 1.53 12.08
N ILE A 238 26.74 0.87 11.14
CA ILE A 238 25.28 0.92 10.97
C ILE A 238 24.72 -0.44 10.52
N ILE A 239 23.42 -0.62 10.70
CA ILE A 239 22.66 -1.79 10.20
C ILE A 239 21.51 -1.32 9.31
N GLN A 240 21.49 -1.80 8.05
CA GLN A 240 20.29 -1.71 7.21
C GLN A 240 19.35 -2.83 7.62
N ASN A 241 18.06 -2.49 7.84
CA ASN A 241 17.07 -3.39 8.37
C ASN A 241 15.78 -3.32 7.54
N SER A 242 15.46 -4.40 6.82
CA SER A 242 14.23 -4.56 6.09
C SER A 242 13.26 -5.57 6.72
N LEU A 243 13.45 -5.94 7.98
CA LEU A 243 12.43 -6.70 8.70
C LEU A 243 11.14 -5.90 8.80
N TRP A 244 10.00 -6.57 8.86
CA TRP A 244 8.69 -5.95 8.91
C TRP A 244 7.69 -6.78 9.74
N GLY A 245 6.58 -6.18 10.13
CA GLY A 245 5.55 -6.85 10.91
C GLY A 245 6.06 -7.37 12.23
N GLY A 246 5.59 -8.56 12.61
CA GLY A 246 6.01 -9.21 13.84
C GLY A 246 7.50 -9.56 13.87
N ASP A 247 8.15 -9.71 12.71
CA ASP A 247 9.59 -9.97 12.63
C ASP A 247 10.41 -8.75 13.07
N LEU A 248 10.03 -7.54 12.64
CA LEU A 248 10.68 -6.32 13.10
C LEU A 248 10.48 -6.11 14.60
N GLU A 249 9.25 -6.32 15.10
CA GLU A 249 8.94 -6.20 16.53
C GLU A 249 9.76 -7.21 17.36
N ALA A 250 9.78 -8.47 16.94
CA ALA A 250 10.53 -9.52 17.63
C ALA A 250 12.05 -9.24 17.63
N TYR A 251 12.60 -8.75 16.52
CA TYR A 251 13.99 -8.32 16.45
C TYR A 251 14.29 -7.18 17.42
N ILE A 252 13.47 -6.12 17.43
CA ILE A 252 13.67 -4.96 18.33
C ILE A 252 13.66 -5.41 19.78
N LEU A 253 12.66 -6.20 20.21
CA LEU A 253 12.53 -6.70 21.59
C LEU A 253 13.71 -7.59 22.01
N GLN A 254 14.32 -8.33 21.09
CA GLN A 254 15.50 -9.18 21.38
C GLN A 254 16.83 -8.43 21.24
N ALA A 255 16.90 -7.39 20.40
CA ALA A 255 18.08 -6.57 20.19
C ALA A 255 18.27 -5.48 21.26
N ALA A 256 17.17 -4.90 21.77
CA ALA A 256 17.20 -3.78 22.71
C ALA A 256 17.95 -4.12 24.03
N PRO A 257 17.68 -5.27 24.73
CA PRO A 257 18.39 -5.62 25.95
C PRO A 257 19.89 -5.83 25.75
N ARG A 258 20.32 -6.10 24.51
CA ARG A 258 21.72 -6.31 24.13
C ARG A 258 22.38 -5.04 23.57
N ALA A 259 21.66 -3.92 23.56
CA ALA A 259 22.11 -2.62 23.11
C ALA A 259 22.64 -2.59 21.65
N VAL A 260 22.16 -3.49 20.77
CA VAL A 260 22.60 -3.59 19.37
C VAL A 260 22.37 -2.25 18.65
N MET A 261 21.14 -1.73 18.72
CA MET A 261 20.76 -0.51 18.01
C MET A 261 21.40 0.77 18.58
N SER A 262 21.82 0.74 19.86
CA SER A 262 22.58 1.85 20.47
C SER A 262 24.05 1.84 20.05
N LYS A 263 24.62 0.65 19.80
CA LYS A 263 25.99 0.50 19.31
C LYS A 263 26.10 0.72 17.81
N MET A 264 25.13 0.24 17.05
CA MET A 264 25.05 0.31 15.59
C MET A 264 23.66 0.80 15.21
N PRO A 265 23.48 2.11 15.01
CA PRO A 265 22.18 2.66 14.61
C PRO A 265 21.60 1.91 13.42
N ASN A 266 20.31 1.57 13.53
CA ASN A 266 19.60 0.89 12.45
C ASN A 266 18.95 1.91 11.52
N ILE A 267 19.01 1.68 10.20
CA ILE A 267 18.08 2.28 9.25
C ILE A 267 16.99 1.27 8.93
N MET A 268 15.79 1.52 9.47
CA MET A 268 14.64 0.62 9.38
C MET A 268 13.71 1.08 8.26
N ILE A 269 13.66 0.31 7.17
CA ILE A 269 12.84 0.66 5.98
C ILE A 269 11.36 0.76 6.32
N THR A 270 10.89 -0.06 7.26
CA THR A 270 9.49 -0.16 7.72
C THR A 270 9.30 0.39 9.13
N GLY A 271 10.27 1.15 9.64
CA GLY A 271 10.36 1.50 11.06
C GLY A 271 9.23 2.39 11.59
N GLU A 272 8.48 3.04 10.71
CA GLU A 272 7.34 3.87 11.12
C GLU A 272 6.29 3.08 11.91
N THR A 273 6.06 1.81 11.59
CA THR A 273 5.04 0.97 12.24
C THR A 273 5.30 0.66 13.71
N VAL A 274 6.54 0.83 14.16
CA VAL A 274 6.93 0.54 15.56
C VAL A 274 7.12 1.79 16.42
N LEU A 275 6.96 2.99 15.85
CA LEU A 275 7.21 4.26 16.57
C LEU A 275 6.37 4.45 17.82
N GLU A 276 5.08 4.12 17.78
CA GLU A 276 4.19 4.22 18.94
C GLU A 276 4.28 2.98 19.85
N ARG A 277 4.35 1.80 19.24
CA ARG A 277 4.24 0.50 19.95
C ARG A 277 5.51 0.13 20.70
N LEU A 278 6.69 0.46 20.16
CA LEU A 278 7.99 0.12 20.72
C LEU A 278 8.87 1.35 20.98
N ALA A 279 8.24 2.49 21.29
CA ALA A 279 8.94 3.75 21.55
C ALA A 279 10.03 3.62 22.63
N ALA A 280 9.79 2.82 23.68
CA ALA A 280 10.73 2.61 24.78
C ALA A 280 12.02 1.93 24.32
N GLU A 281 11.90 1.01 23.37
CA GLU A 281 12.98 0.12 22.90
C GLU A 281 13.85 0.76 21.80
N LEU A 282 13.36 1.83 21.16
CA LEU A 282 14.07 2.50 20.09
C LEU A 282 15.04 3.56 20.65
N PRO A 283 16.35 3.43 20.48
CA PRO A 283 17.32 4.44 20.95
C PRO A 283 17.36 5.67 20.03
N ASP A 284 17.89 6.77 20.55
CA ASP A 284 18.30 7.93 19.75
C ASP A 284 19.24 7.48 18.63
N GLY A 285 19.14 8.13 17.48
CA GLY A 285 19.96 7.81 16.31
C GLY A 285 19.36 6.71 15.41
N THR A 286 18.33 5.98 15.85
CA THR A 286 17.59 5.05 14.96
C THR A 286 16.98 5.83 13.79
N MET A 287 17.23 5.37 12.57
CA MET A 287 16.74 6.01 11.34
C MET A 287 15.49 5.27 10.86
N ILE A 288 14.45 6.00 10.53
CA ILE A 288 13.11 5.47 10.27
C ILE A 288 12.67 5.83 8.87
N GLY A 289 12.22 4.84 8.11
CA GLY A 289 11.46 4.96 6.88
C GLY A 289 10.00 4.58 7.08
N ALA A 290 9.15 5.01 6.15
CA ALA A 290 7.72 4.72 6.12
C ALA A 290 7.24 4.25 4.73
N ARG A 291 8.15 3.75 3.91
CA ARG A 291 7.85 3.23 2.57
C ARG A 291 6.98 4.19 1.74
N GLY A 292 7.36 5.46 1.70
CA GLY A 292 6.62 6.55 1.09
C GLY A 292 6.29 7.65 2.09
N PRO A 293 5.61 8.72 1.68
CA PRO A 293 5.25 9.84 2.54
C PRO A 293 4.03 9.51 3.40
N ASN A 294 4.20 8.57 4.34
CA ASN A 294 3.14 8.01 5.18
C ASN A 294 3.36 8.37 6.66
N GLY A 295 2.33 8.19 7.48
CA GLY A 295 2.40 8.43 8.93
C GLY A 295 2.89 9.83 9.26
N PRO A 296 3.96 9.97 10.08
CA PRO A 296 4.52 11.27 10.47
C PRO A 296 5.20 12.01 9.31
N PHE A 297 5.45 11.35 8.20
CA PHE A 297 6.03 11.94 6.99
C PHE A 297 4.99 12.37 5.95
N ALA A 298 3.71 12.10 6.20
CA ALA A 298 2.65 12.43 5.26
C ALA A 298 2.47 13.96 5.14
N PRO A 299 2.22 14.49 3.93
CA PRO A 299 2.06 15.93 3.73
C PRO A 299 0.82 16.44 4.48
N PRO A 300 0.84 17.68 5.00
CA PRO A 300 -0.24 18.22 5.82
C PRO A 300 -1.44 18.72 4.98
N THR A 301 -1.87 17.92 3.98
CA THR A 301 -3.03 18.22 3.16
C THR A 301 -4.33 18.09 3.96
N SER A 302 -5.43 18.69 3.46
CA SER A 302 -6.75 18.54 4.07
C SER A 302 -7.19 17.07 4.09
N LEU A 303 -6.89 16.31 3.03
CA LEU A 303 -7.21 14.90 2.92
C LEU A 303 -6.47 14.06 3.97
N ASN A 304 -5.15 14.28 4.14
CA ASN A 304 -4.38 13.57 5.17
C ASN A 304 -4.83 13.93 6.59
N LYS A 305 -5.05 15.23 6.87
CA LYS A 305 -5.56 15.66 8.20
C LYS A 305 -6.91 15.03 8.52
N TRP A 306 -7.80 14.97 7.54
CA TRP A 306 -9.07 14.26 7.68
C TRP A 306 -8.86 12.78 7.98
N PHE A 307 -8.01 12.09 7.22
CA PHE A 307 -7.76 10.66 7.37
C PHE A 307 -7.19 10.33 8.76
N GLN A 308 -6.15 11.04 9.19
CA GLN A 308 -5.55 10.84 10.52
C GLN A 308 -6.57 11.04 11.63
N LYS A 309 -7.38 12.10 11.54
CA LYS A 309 -8.41 12.41 12.54
C LYS A 309 -9.49 11.32 12.55
N ALA A 310 -10.09 11.01 11.42
CA ALA A 310 -11.18 10.04 11.32
C ALA A 310 -10.74 8.63 11.72
N PHE A 311 -9.51 8.23 11.34
CA PHE A 311 -8.93 6.94 11.71
C PHE A 311 -8.73 6.84 13.23
N LYS A 312 -8.12 7.85 13.84
CA LYS A 312 -7.88 7.89 15.29
C LYS A 312 -9.18 7.94 16.11
N GLU A 313 -10.18 8.69 15.65
CA GLU A 313 -11.50 8.75 16.30
C GLU A 313 -12.22 7.42 16.27
N ARG A 314 -12.07 6.64 15.18
CA ARG A 314 -12.74 5.35 15.02
C ARG A 314 -12.04 4.20 15.72
N PHE A 315 -10.71 4.14 15.66
CA PHE A 315 -9.92 2.98 16.08
C PHE A 315 -9.04 3.24 17.32
N ASN A 316 -9.00 4.47 17.83
CA ASN A 316 -8.20 4.91 18.96
C ASN A 316 -6.68 4.70 18.81
N VAL A 317 -6.19 4.57 17.58
CA VAL A 317 -4.75 4.46 17.19
C VAL A 317 -4.48 5.34 16.00
N ALA A 318 -3.22 5.75 15.80
CA ALA A 318 -2.81 6.44 14.60
C ALA A 318 -2.75 5.47 13.40
N PRO A 319 -3.04 5.92 12.15
CA PRO A 319 -2.82 5.11 10.96
C PRO A 319 -1.33 4.96 10.70
N VAL A 320 -0.88 3.73 10.45
CA VAL A 320 0.48 3.38 10.01
C VAL A 320 0.55 3.26 8.49
N TYR A 321 1.75 3.14 7.90
CA TYR A 321 1.90 3.16 6.44
C TYR A 321 1.02 2.12 5.71
N ALA A 322 0.77 0.95 6.28
CA ALA A 322 -0.13 -0.04 5.68
C ALA A 322 -1.57 0.50 5.52
N SER A 323 -2.03 1.32 6.48
CA SER A 323 -3.32 2.04 6.37
C SER A 323 -3.29 3.07 5.24
N TYR A 324 -2.18 3.80 5.10
CA TYR A 324 -1.98 4.79 4.03
C TYR A 324 -1.93 4.13 2.65
N HIS A 325 -1.22 3.01 2.53
CA HIS A 325 -1.09 2.27 1.26
C HIS A 325 -2.45 1.76 0.78
N LEU A 326 -3.23 1.15 1.69
CA LEU A 326 -4.56 0.69 1.32
C LEU A 326 -5.49 1.86 0.96
N ALA A 327 -5.48 2.94 1.74
CA ALA A 327 -6.26 4.13 1.44
C ALA A 327 -5.86 4.72 0.08
N THR A 328 -4.57 4.76 -0.24
CA THR A 328 -4.05 5.22 -1.54
C THR A 328 -4.57 4.37 -2.68
N ALA A 329 -4.62 3.04 -2.52
CA ALA A 329 -5.19 2.14 -3.52
C ALA A 329 -6.70 2.40 -3.75
N PHE A 330 -7.46 2.63 -2.68
CA PHE A 330 -8.87 3.01 -2.79
C PHE A 330 -9.07 4.35 -3.52
N PHE A 331 -8.25 5.36 -3.23
CA PHE A 331 -8.33 6.65 -3.93
C PHE A 331 -7.91 6.53 -5.40
N GLY A 332 -6.89 5.72 -5.70
CA GLY A 332 -6.51 5.41 -7.08
C GLY A 332 -7.62 4.70 -7.85
N ALA A 333 -8.23 3.68 -7.24
CA ALA A 333 -9.37 2.97 -7.82
C ALA A 333 -10.57 3.90 -8.06
N LYS A 334 -10.91 4.75 -7.08
CA LYS A 334 -11.98 5.74 -7.22
C LYS A 334 -11.71 6.74 -8.35
N ALA A 335 -10.49 7.29 -8.38
CA ALA A 335 -10.10 8.26 -9.41
C ALA A 335 -10.14 7.63 -10.81
N ALA A 336 -9.66 6.39 -10.96
CA ALA A 336 -9.73 5.65 -12.22
C ALA A 336 -11.19 5.36 -12.62
N TYR A 337 -12.03 4.92 -11.68
CA TYR A 337 -13.43 4.63 -11.93
C TYR A 337 -14.18 5.88 -12.43
N GLU A 338 -14.03 7.00 -11.73
CA GLU A 338 -14.70 8.26 -12.10
C GLU A 338 -14.17 8.84 -13.43
N LYS A 339 -12.85 8.73 -13.70
CA LYS A 339 -12.28 9.09 -14.99
C LYS A 339 -12.81 8.20 -16.11
N ALA A 340 -12.91 6.89 -15.89
CA ALA A 340 -13.45 5.96 -16.87
C ALA A 340 -14.94 6.23 -17.17
N GLN A 341 -15.76 6.50 -16.13
CA GLN A 341 -17.15 6.91 -16.31
C GLN A 341 -17.27 8.14 -17.19
N ALA A 342 -16.51 9.19 -16.87
CA ALA A 342 -16.56 10.47 -17.60
C ALA A 342 -16.10 10.31 -19.06
N SER A 343 -14.99 9.61 -19.29
CA SER A 343 -14.40 9.44 -20.61
C SER A 343 -15.27 8.58 -21.55
N ASN A 344 -15.91 7.53 -21.00
CA ASN A 344 -16.68 6.59 -21.79
C ASN A 344 -18.19 6.80 -21.73
N LYS A 345 -18.65 7.82 -20.97
CA LYS A 345 -20.08 8.14 -20.77
C LYS A 345 -20.89 6.90 -20.30
N THR A 346 -20.32 6.12 -19.40
CA THR A 346 -20.92 4.89 -18.85
C THR A 346 -21.08 4.99 -17.34
N GLN A 347 -22.07 4.33 -16.79
CA GLN A 347 -22.23 4.21 -15.32
C GLN A 347 -21.35 3.08 -14.76
N ASN A 348 -21.12 2.03 -15.54
CA ASN A 348 -20.41 0.84 -15.14
C ASN A 348 -19.21 0.60 -16.08
N PRO A 349 -18.03 1.19 -15.80
CA PRO A 349 -16.83 0.96 -16.58
C PRO A 349 -16.40 -0.52 -16.58
N THR A 350 -15.94 -1.01 -17.71
CA THR A 350 -15.30 -2.33 -17.83
C THR A 350 -13.89 -2.32 -17.26
N ASP A 351 -13.31 -3.50 -17.00
CA ASP A 351 -11.91 -3.61 -16.55
C ASP A 351 -10.95 -2.92 -17.52
N GLU A 352 -11.13 -3.05 -18.83
CA GLU A 352 -10.31 -2.36 -19.85
C GLU A 352 -10.41 -0.82 -19.74
N GLN A 353 -11.59 -0.30 -19.44
CA GLN A 353 -11.79 1.14 -19.25
C GLN A 353 -11.16 1.64 -17.94
N LEU A 354 -11.17 0.81 -16.88
CA LEU A 354 -10.47 1.11 -15.63
C LEU A 354 -8.96 1.11 -15.81
N ILE A 355 -8.41 0.13 -16.54
CA ILE A 355 -7.00 0.05 -16.91
C ILE A 355 -6.57 1.32 -17.64
N ALA A 356 -7.22 1.65 -18.75
CA ALA A 356 -6.91 2.84 -19.52
C ALA A 356 -7.06 4.15 -18.73
N ALA A 357 -7.91 4.15 -17.71
CA ALA A 357 -8.08 5.31 -16.84
C ALA A 357 -6.99 5.43 -15.77
N LEU A 358 -6.47 4.31 -15.23
CA LEU A 358 -5.43 4.31 -14.21
C LEU A 358 -4.02 4.45 -14.79
N GLU A 359 -3.79 3.94 -16.00
CA GLU A 359 -2.50 4.11 -16.68
C GLU A 359 -2.09 5.58 -16.78
N ASN A 360 -0.88 5.88 -16.32
CA ASN A 360 -0.29 7.21 -16.29
C ASN A 360 -1.14 8.27 -15.55
N LEU A 361 -2.03 7.84 -14.66
CA LEU A 361 -2.86 8.73 -13.86
C LEU A 361 -2.04 9.39 -12.74
N LYS A 362 -2.25 10.70 -12.56
CA LYS A 362 -1.90 11.40 -11.32
C LYS A 362 -3.16 11.62 -10.52
N PHE A 363 -3.12 11.26 -9.25
CA PHE A 363 -4.25 11.44 -8.35
C PHE A 363 -3.80 11.82 -6.93
N GLU A 364 -4.69 12.47 -6.20
CA GLU A 364 -4.44 12.83 -4.81
C GLU A 364 -4.80 11.68 -3.87
N SER A 365 -3.97 11.46 -2.86
CA SER A 365 -4.19 10.47 -1.82
C SER A 365 -3.88 11.05 -0.43
N VAL A 366 -4.10 10.24 0.60
CA VAL A 366 -3.70 10.57 1.98
C VAL A 366 -2.19 10.72 2.14
N ALA A 367 -1.42 10.15 1.24
CA ALA A 367 0.03 10.25 1.14
C ALA A 367 0.49 11.37 0.16
N GLY A 368 -0.42 12.28 -0.23
CA GLY A 368 -0.17 13.30 -1.25
C GLY A 368 -0.38 12.78 -2.67
N THR A 369 0.20 13.47 -3.64
CA THR A 369 0.06 13.12 -5.06
C THR A 369 0.79 11.83 -5.38
N VAL A 370 0.10 10.93 -6.06
CA VAL A 370 0.62 9.68 -6.63
C VAL A 370 0.71 9.82 -8.14
N ASP A 371 1.84 9.43 -8.72
CA ASP A 371 2.06 9.46 -10.16
C ASP A 371 2.30 8.03 -10.67
N MET A 372 1.39 7.52 -11.49
CA MET A 372 1.52 6.20 -12.12
C MET A 372 2.47 6.29 -13.31
N ALA A 373 3.80 6.36 -13.07
CA ALA A 373 4.78 6.82 -14.04
C ALA A 373 5.77 5.74 -14.55
N LEU A 374 5.81 4.55 -13.93
CA LEU A 374 6.71 3.47 -14.34
C LEU A 374 5.91 2.24 -14.77
N GLY A 375 6.60 1.26 -15.42
CA GLY A 375 5.94 0.06 -15.91
C GLY A 375 4.83 0.37 -16.91
N LYS A 376 5.05 1.34 -17.79
CA LYS A 376 4.05 1.86 -18.73
C LYS A 376 2.79 2.44 -18.04
N GLY A 377 2.96 3.00 -16.85
CA GLY A 377 1.86 3.58 -16.08
C GLY A 377 1.20 2.64 -15.07
N HIS A 378 1.78 1.46 -14.84
CA HIS A 378 1.26 0.48 -13.88
C HIS A 378 1.91 0.54 -12.49
N GLN A 379 3.05 1.25 -12.37
CA GLN A 379 3.80 1.42 -11.13
C GLN A 379 3.82 2.88 -10.70
N ALA A 380 3.41 3.13 -9.48
CA ALA A 380 3.45 4.45 -8.88
C ALA A 380 4.87 4.89 -8.49
N VAL A 381 5.09 6.20 -8.52
CA VAL A 381 6.23 6.86 -7.91
C VAL A 381 5.76 7.93 -6.93
N GLN A 382 6.49 8.02 -5.80
CA GLN A 382 6.26 9.01 -4.75
C GLN A 382 7.59 9.42 -4.13
N HIS A 383 7.61 10.51 -3.35
CA HIS A 383 8.74 10.84 -2.49
C HIS A 383 8.92 9.74 -1.43
N VAL A 384 10.19 9.46 -1.08
CA VAL A 384 10.50 8.57 0.03
C VAL A 384 11.26 9.35 1.10
N PRO A 385 10.65 9.57 2.26
CA PRO A 385 11.29 10.24 3.39
C PRO A 385 12.02 9.27 4.31
N TYR A 386 13.04 9.80 4.96
CA TYR A 386 13.68 9.22 6.15
C TYR A 386 13.86 10.30 7.21
N GLY A 387 13.86 9.89 8.48
CA GLY A 387 14.11 10.74 9.63
C GLY A 387 14.84 9.95 10.70
N THR A 388 15.46 10.66 11.65
CA THR A 388 16.21 10.08 12.78
C THR A 388 15.43 10.30 14.06
N ILE A 389 15.32 9.27 14.89
CA ILE A 389 14.72 9.35 16.22
C ILE A 389 15.60 10.20 17.15
N ARG A 390 14.93 11.12 17.86
CA ARG A 390 15.44 11.80 19.05
C ARG A 390 14.39 11.72 20.13
N LYS A 391 14.77 11.32 21.32
CA LYS A 391 13.89 11.36 22.51
C LYS A 391 14.04 12.71 23.21
N VAL A 392 12.92 13.41 23.38
CA VAL A 392 12.83 14.67 24.16
C VAL A 392 11.78 14.43 25.23
N ASP A 393 12.17 14.56 26.48
CA ASP A 393 11.29 14.30 27.64
C ASP A 393 10.57 12.93 27.57
N GLY A 394 11.32 11.90 27.14
CA GLY A 394 10.82 10.53 26.99
C GLY A 394 9.90 10.29 25.78
N LYS A 395 9.63 11.32 24.97
CA LYS A 395 8.82 11.19 23.75
C LYS A 395 9.69 11.14 22.51
N ILE A 396 9.31 10.27 21.55
CA ILE A 396 9.95 10.22 20.24
C ILE A 396 9.60 11.47 19.44
N THR A 397 10.65 12.10 18.90
CA THR A 397 10.56 13.13 17.87
C THR A 397 11.42 12.69 16.68
N LEU A 398 10.95 12.91 15.47
CA LEU A 398 11.75 12.71 14.27
C LEU A 398 12.48 14.01 13.91
N VAL A 399 13.77 13.93 13.76
CA VAL A 399 14.65 15.03 13.34
C VAL A 399 15.38 14.67 12.05
N ASN A 400 16.04 15.65 11.42
CA ASN A 400 16.78 15.47 10.18
C ASN A 400 15.95 14.80 9.07
N ILE A 401 14.66 15.14 9.01
CA ILE A 401 13.77 14.57 7.99
C ILE A 401 14.18 15.06 6.61
N LYS A 402 14.37 14.10 5.69
CA LYS A 402 14.69 14.37 4.28
C LYS A 402 13.72 13.62 3.38
N TYR A 403 13.29 14.28 2.32
CA TYR A 403 12.40 13.75 1.29
C TYR A 403 13.18 13.59 -0.01
N TYR A 404 13.28 12.37 -0.51
CA TYR A 404 13.94 12.07 -1.78
C TYR A 404 12.88 12.00 -2.88
N PRO A 405 12.94 12.89 -3.89
CA PRO A 405 11.98 12.91 -4.98
C PRO A 405 12.18 11.72 -5.92
N PRO A 406 11.12 11.30 -6.65
CA PRO A 406 11.21 10.20 -7.62
C PRO A 406 12.37 10.32 -8.60
N SER A 407 12.73 11.54 -8.99
CA SER A 407 13.86 11.79 -9.89
C SER A 407 15.23 11.33 -9.35
N GLN A 408 15.38 11.16 -8.06
CA GLN A 408 16.61 10.72 -7.40
C GLN A 408 16.61 9.25 -7.00
N ILE A 409 15.46 8.61 -6.97
CA ILE A 409 15.27 7.28 -6.37
C ILE A 409 14.58 6.27 -7.29
N SER A 410 14.14 6.68 -8.48
CA SER A 410 13.46 5.80 -9.43
C SER A 410 14.28 5.66 -10.71
N PRO A 411 14.37 4.44 -11.30
CA PRO A 411 14.91 4.28 -12.64
C PRO A 411 14.04 5.01 -13.68
N PRO A 412 14.57 5.29 -14.87
CA PRO A 412 13.75 5.60 -16.04
C PRO A 412 12.79 4.44 -16.34
N ASP A 413 11.60 4.75 -16.88
CA ASP A 413 10.66 3.70 -17.28
C ASP A 413 11.29 2.72 -18.28
N GLY A 414 11.05 1.43 -18.07
CA GLY A 414 11.62 0.34 -18.88
C GLY A 414 13.06 -0.04 -18.55
N MET A 415 13.75 0.66 -17.63
CA MET A 415 15.09 0.29 -17.16
C MET A 415 14.99 -0.51 -15.86
N LYS A 416 15.74 -1.61 -15.75
CA LYS A 416 15.82 -2.36 -14.49
C LYS A 416 16.53 -1.56 -13.41
N SER A 417 16.05 -1.68 -12.19
CA SER A 417 16.57 -0.97 -11.02
C SER A 417 18.07 -1.16 -10.82
N VAL A 418 18.54 -2.40 -10.86
CA VAL A 418 19.95 -2.72 -10.64
C VAL A 418 20.83 -2.13 -11.74
N ASP A 419 20.39 -2.11 -12.99
CA ASP A 419 21.14 -1.54 -14.11
C ASP A 419 21.22 -0.02 -14.01
N TRP A 420 20.11 0.62 -13.60
CA TRP A 420 20.10 2.04 -13.32
C TRP A 420 21.04 2.44 -12.18
N ILE A 421 21.03 1.72 -11.07
CA ILE A 421 21.92 1.98 -9.94
C ILE A 421 23.37 1.84 -10.40
N ARG A 422 23.73 0.73 -11.07
CA ARG A 422 25.09 0.46 -11.58
C ARG A 422 25.56 1.46 -12.62
N SER A 423 24.65 2.08 -13.37
CA SER A 423 24.98 3.17 -14.29
C SER A 423 25.43 4.47 -13.58
N GLY A 424 25.36 4.52 -12.25
CA GLY A 424 25.57 5.73 -11.44
C GLY A 424 24.34 6.63 -11.43
N PHE A 425 23.14 6.02 -11.43
CA PHE A 425 21.83 6.71 -11.44
C PHE A 425 21.60 7.59 -12.67
N LYS A 426 22.17 7.22 -13.83
CA LYS A 426 22.01 7.96 -15.09
C LYS A 426 20.57 7.80 -15.61
N ARG A 427 20.02 8.88 -16.15
CA ARG A 427 18.70 8.93 -16.78
C ARG A 427 18.82 9.08 -18.29
#